data_bbf0536ec766e4398dd4668cf97c21e9
#
_entry.id   bbf0536ec766e4398dd4668cf97c21e9
#
_cell.length_a   1.000
_cell.length_b   1.000
_cell.length_c   1.000
_cell.angle_alpha   90.00
_cell.angle_beta   90.00
_cell.angle_gamma   90.00
#
_symmetry.space_group_name_H-M   'P 1'
#
loop_
_entity.id
_entity.type
_entity.pdbx_description
1 polymer ?
#
loop_
_entity_poly.entity_id
_entity_poly.type
_entity_poly.pdbx_seq_one_letter_code
_entity_poly.pdbx_strand_id
1 'polypeptide(L)'
;RVLSLPVEKGEYVAAGTLLVQLATEDRTARLKSAEAEVTNQQLEVAGAKTLLKRGLQSKNQLRSREAALAVAEATLETAELELEYIAIKTPFSGMLENRYVELGSHLEKGDKVALIIDESTVKAVGYVSQQSAGQLLLGQQVHIRLLDGREASGELTYISSVGDPQTHSFRIEAKVDNTDGMLNAGVSIKLSITTGYETAHFVSPAVLSLNTSGEVGIKSVNQNSIVNFHPIKLLR
;
A
#
# COMPACT_ATOMS: atom_id res chain seq x y z
N ARG A 1 -28.89 5.63 5.57
CA ARG A 1 -28.84 6.94 4.90
C ARG A 1 -27.74 7.82 5.49
N VAL A 2 -27.04 8.59 4.65
CA VAL A 2 -25.98 9.54 5.08
C VAL A 2 -26.59 10.73 5.80
N LEU A 3 -26.14 11.01 7.04
CA LEU A 3 -26.56 12.16 7.87
C LEU A 3 -25.56 13.30 7.82
N SER A 4 -24.26 13.00 7.88
CA SER A 4 -23.23 14.03 7.85
C SER A 4 -21.96 13.55 7.17
N LEU A 5 -21.22 14.51 6.65
CA LEU A 5 -19.96 14.35 5.92
C LEU A 5 -19.00 15.41 6.47
N PRO A 6 -18.35 15.13 7.62
CA PRO A 6 -17.59 16.14 8.35
C PRO A 6 -16.27 16.54 7.70
N VAL A 7 -15.79 15.78 6.69
CA VAL A 7 -14.51 16.01 6.01
C VAL A 7 -14.75 16.40 4.55
N GLU A 8 -14.00 17.36 4.05
CA GLU A 8 -14.09 17.79 2.65
C GLU A 8 -13.02 17.14 1.77
N LYS A 9 -13.29 17.10 0.45
CA LYS A 9 -12.33 16.64 -0.55
C LYS A 9 -11.08 17.54 -0.53
N GLY A 10 -9.90 16.92 -0.57
CA GLY A 10 -8.61 17.60 -0.48
C GLY A 10 -8.13 17.86 0.95
N GLU A 11 -8.86 17.40 1.96
CA GLU A 11 -8.46 17.52 3.35
C GLU A 11 -7.63 16.32 3.78
N TYR A 12 -6.55 16.59 4.54
CA TYR A 12 -5.74 15.54 5.16
C TYR A 12 -6.38 15.09 6.48
N VAL A 13 -6.56 13.79 6.61
CA VAL A 13 -7.24 13.16 7.75
C VAL A 13 -6.32 12.18 8.48
N ALA A 14 -6.42 12.17 9.80
CA ALA A 14 -5.74 11.17 10.64
C ALA A 14 -6.50 9.84 10.65
N ALA A 15 -5.80 8.73 10.92
CA ALA A 15 -6.44 7.44 11.16
C ALA A 15 -7.55 7.54 12.22
N GLY A 16 -8.70 6.91 11.99
CA GLY A 16 -9.85 6.95 12.88
C GLY A 16 -10.75 8.20 12.74
N THR A 17 -10.41 9.15 11.87
CA THR A 17 -11.27 10.32 11.60
C THR A 17 -12.60 9.88 11.00
N LEU A 18 -13.71 10.42 11.48
CA LEU A 18 -15.04 10.17 10.97
C LEU A 18 -15.20 10.80 9.58
N LEU A 19 -15.47 9.99 8.56
CA LEU A 19 -15.73 10.44 7.19
C LEU A 19 -17.21 10.59 6.90
N VAL A 20 -18.00 9.62 7.35
CA VAL A 20 -19.44 9.58 7.07
C VAL A 20 -20.16 9.10 8.32
N GLN A 21 -21.21 9.81 8.70
CA GLN A 21 -22.16 9.39 9.71
C GLN A 21 -23.44 8.93 9.02
N LEU A 22 -23.84 7.68 9.25
CA LEU A 22 -25.11 7.14 8.81
C LEU A 22 -26.20 7.33 9.86
N ALA A 23 -27.44 7.30 9.42
CA ALA A 23 -28.62 7.29 10.29
C ALA A 23 -28.66 5.99 11.10
N THR A 24 -29.02 6.11 12.38
CA THR A 24 -29.15 4.96 13.28
C THR A 24 -30.35 4.07 12.90
N GLU A 25 -31.41 4.69 12.32
CA GLU A 25 -32.67 4.01 11.97
C GLU A 25 -33.19 3.17 13.16
N ASP A 26 -33.42 1.88 12.94
CA ASP A 26 -33.90 0.94 13.95
C ASP A 26 -32.77 0.25 14.76
N ARG A 27 -31.49 0.52 14.44
CA ARG A 27 -30.32 -0.15 15.05
C ARG A 27 -30.26 0.03 16.56
N THR A 28 -30.57 1.23 17.06
CA THR A 28 -30.61 1.50 18.50
C THR A 28 -31.71 0.68 19.19
N ALA A 29 -32.86 0.49 18.53
CA ALA A 29 -33.94 -0.33 19.07
C ALA A 29 -33.56 -1.82 19.07
N ARG A 30 -32.90 -2.31 18.03
CA ARG A 30 -32.39 -3.68 17.95
C ARG A 30 -31.34 -3.95 19.03
N LEU A 31 -30.41 -3.02 19.26
CA LEU A 31 -29.41 -3.13 20.33
C LEU A 31 -30.10 -3.30 21.69
N LYS A 32 -31.04 -2.40 22.05
CA LYS A 32 -31.79 -2.48 23.31
C LYS A 32 -32.58 -3.78 23.47
N SER A 33 -33.15 -4.28 22.36
CA SER A 33 -33.86 -5.56 22.36
C SER A 33 -32.91 -6.74 22.62
N ALA A 34 -31.74 -6.74 22.00
CA ALA A 34 -30.70 -7.75 22.19
C ALA A 34 -30.14 -7.74 23.63
N GLU A 35 -29.88 -6.56 24.21
CA GLU A 35 -29.44 -6.38 25.59
C GLU A 35 -30.47 -6.97 26.58
N ALA A 36 -31.77 -6.69 26.36
CA ALA A 36 -32.85 -7.21 27.19
C ALA A 36 -32.95 -8.74 27.11
N GLU A 37 -32.75 -9.30 25.89
CA GLU A 37 -32.79 -10.77 25.71
C GLU A 37 -31.59 -11.44 26.39
N VAL A 38 -30.37 -10.90 26.30
CA VAL A 38 -29.21 -11.41 27.03
C VAL A 38 -29.49 -11.42 28.53
N THR A 39 -30.02 -10.31 29.06
CA THR A 39 -30.38 -10.19 30.48
C THR A 39 -31.38 -11.27 30.90
N ASN A 40 -32.41 -11.50 30.09
CA ASN A 40 -33.42 -12.54 30.32
C ASN A 40 -32.80 -13.94 30.34
N GLN A 41 -31.98 -14.28 29.33
CA GLN A 41 -31.31 -15.58 29.25
C GLN A 41 -30.31 -15.81 30.40
N GLN A 42 -29.62 -14.76 30.86
CA GLN A 42 -28.75 -14.84 32.03
C GLN A 42 -29.52 -15.22 33.31
N LEU A 43 -30.70 -14.63 33.51
CA LEU A 43 -31.60 -15.00 34.65
C LEU A 43 -32.09 -16.45 34.54
N GLU A 44 -32.45 -16.90 33.33
CA GLU A 44 -32.87 -18.28 33.09
C GLU A 44 -31.75 -19.29 33.39
N VAL A 45 -30.52 -19.00 32.97
CA VAL A 45 -29.35 -19.84 33.28
C VAL A 45 -29.05 -19.85 34.77
N ALA A 46 -29.14 -18.70 35.45
CA ALA A 46 -28.95 -18.61 36.90
C ALA A 46 -30.02 -19.42 37.68
N GLY A 47 -31.28 -19.33 37.25
CA GLY A 47 -32.37 -20.13 37.74
C GLY A 47 -32.15 -21.63 37.55
N ALA A 48 -31.78 -22.03 36.32
CA ALA A 48 -31.48 -23.41 35.96
C ALA A 48 -30.31 -23.99 36.79
N LYS A 49 -29.25 -23.22 37.02
CA LYS A 49 -28.12 -23.61 37.90
C LYS A 49 -28.55 -23.84 39.32
N THR A 50 -29.47 -23.00 39.85
CA THR A 50 -30.01 -23.14 41.20
C THR A 50 -30.87 -24.37 41.33
N LEU A 51 -31.75 -24.63 40.36
CA LEU A 51 -32.63 -25.83 40.34
C LEU A 51 -31.84 -27.13 40.19
N LEU A 52 -30.77 -27.11 39.35
CA LEU A 52 -29.86 -28.25 39.20
C LEU A 52 -29.18 -28.60 40.53
N LYS A 53 -28.71 -27.62 41.30
CA LYS A 53 -28.12 -27.82 42.64
C LYS A 53 -29.08 -28.44 43.62
N ARG A 54 -30.39 -28.19 43.46
CA ARG A 54 -31.47 -28.77 44.30
C ARG A 54 -31.97 -30.13 43.78
N GLY A 55 -31.41 -30.64 42.67
CA GLY A 55 -31.82 -31.90 42.06
C GLY A 55 -33.15 -31.82 41.28
N LEU A 56 -33.67 -30.60 41.04
CA LEU A 56 -34.98 -30.36 40.41
C LEU A 56 -34.88 -30.13 38.88
N GLN A 57 -33.69 -30.13 38.32
CA GLN A 57 -33.46 -29.95 36.90
C GLN A 57 -32.29 -30.83 36.39
N SER A 58 -32.34 -31.25 35.12
CA SER A 58 -31.28 -32.06 34.51
C SER A 58 -30.12 -31.22 33.97
N LYS A 59 -28.93 -31.83 33.86
CA LYS A 59 -27.76 -31.21 33.21
C LYS A 59 -28.05 -30.83 31.75
N ASN A 60 -28.88 -31.59 31.04
CA ASN A 60 -29.23 -31.30 29.66
C ASN A 60 -30.10 -30.04 29.55
N GLN A 61 -31.00 -29.82 30.49
CA GLN A 61 -31.81 -28.60 30.55
C GLN A 61 -30.91 -27.37 30.82
N LEU A 62 -29.96 -27.46 31.75
CA LEU A 62 -28.98 -26.38 31.95
C LEU A 62 -28.19 -26.08 30.68
N ARG A 63 -27.65 -27.11 30.01
CA ARG A 63 -26.93 -26.93 28.74
C ARG A 63 -27.78 -26.26 27.65
N SER A 64 -29.07 -26.61 27.56
CA SER A 64 -29.99 -25.95 26.63
C SER A 64 -30.18 -24.47 26.95
N ARG A 65 -30.22 -24.05 28.21
CA ARG A 65 -30.31 -22.65 28.62
C ARG A 65 -28.98 -21.90 28.35
N GLU A 66 -27.87 -22.56 28.62
CA GLU A 66 -26.55 -21.99 28.30
C GLU A 66 -26.36 -21.81 26.79
N ALA A 67 -26.85 -22.72 25.95
CA ALA A 67 -26.84 -22.55 24.50
C ALA A 67 -27.77 -21.41 24.05
N ALA A 68 -28.94 -21.23 24.67
CA ALA A 68 -29.80 -20.08 24.36
C ALA A 68 -29.16 -18.75 24.75
N LEU A 69 -28.45 -18.68 25.88
CA LEU A 69 -27.68 -17.50 26.28
C LEU A 69 -26.61 -17.18 25.23
N ALA A 70 -25.84 -18.17 24.78
CA ALA A 70 -24.80 -17.95 23.77
C ALA A 70 -25.36 -17.40 22.43
N VAL A 71 -26.57 -17.84 22.04
CA VAL A 71 -27.24 -17.28 20.84
C VAL A 71 -27.67 -15.83 21.08
N ALA A 72 -28.17 -15.49 22.27
CA ALA A 72 -28.55 -14.12 22.60
C ALA A 72 -27.33 -13.21 22.65
N GLU A 73 -26.19 -13.64 23.20
CA GLU A 73 -24.94 -12.91 23.23
C GLU A 73 -24.40 -12.65 21.79
N ALA A 74 -24.44 -13.64 20.90
CA ALA A 74 -24.05 -13.46 19.48
C ALA A 74 -24.99 -12.48 18.76
N THR A 75 -26.28 -12.45 19.12
CA THR A 75 -27.22 -11.46 18.55
C THR A 75 -26.90 -10.04 19.05
N LEU A 76 -26.56 -9.91 20.34
CA LEU A 76 -26.14 -8.63 20.92
C LEU A 76 -24.86 -8.12 20.22
N GLU A 77 -23.84 -8.94 20.07
CA GLU A 77 -22.59 -8.59 19.37
C GLU A 77 -22.87 -8.12 17.93
N THR A 78 -23.79 -8.80 17.23
CA THR A 78 -24.20 -8.38 15.89
C THR A 78 -24.85 -6.99 15.90
N ALA A 79 -25.72 -6.71 16.87
CA ALA A 79 -26.39 -5.42 16.99
C ALA A 79 -25.41 -4.27 17.35
N GLU A 80 -24.43 -4.56 18.20
CA GLU A 80 -23.34 -3.62 18.53
C GLU A 80 -22.49 -3.28 17.30
N LEU A 81 -22.07 -4.28 16.53
CA LEU A 81 -21.32 -4.08 15.27
C LEU A 81 -22.14 -3.29 14.24
N GLU A 82 -23.44 -3.56 14.10
CA GLU A 82 -24.30 -2.79 13.20
C GLU A 82 -24.38 -1.31 13.60
N LEU A 83 -24.30 -1.01 14.90
CA LEU A 83 -24.27 0.36 15.41
C LEU A 83 -22.89 1.00 15.22
N GLU A 84 -21.81 0.25 15.36
CA GLU A 84 -20.45 0.73 15.08
C GLU A 84 -20.28 1.12 13.60
N TYR A 85 -20.84 0.33 12.69
CA TYR A 85 -20.74 0.55 11.24
C TYR A 85 -21.49 1.78 10.72
N ILE A 86 -22.29 2.48 11.54
CA ILE A 86 -22.88 3.77 11.13
C ILE A 86 -21.85 4.91 11.14
N ALA A 87 -20.73 4.76 11.84
CA ALA A 87 -19.63 5.72 11.87
C ALA A 87 -18.50 5.21 10.99
N ILE A 88 -18.49 5.61 9.72
CA ILE A 88 -17.45 5.20 8.78
C ILE A 88 -16.23 6.10 9.01
N LYS A 89 -15.14 5.48 9.45
CA LYS A 89 -13.88 6.14 9.80
C LYS A 89 -12.75 5.74 8.86
N THR A 90 -11.72 6.61 8.79
CA THR A 90 -10.51 6.32 8.02
C THR A 90 -9.71 5.18 8.67
N PRO A 91 -9.22 4.19 7.91
CA PRO A 91 -8.38 3.12 8.45
C PRO A 91 -6.91 3.57 8.67
N PHE A 92 -6.46 4.59 7.96
CA PHE A 92 -5.10 5.17 8.04
C PHE A 92 -5.16 6.66 7.78
N SER A 93 -4.06 7.37 8.07
CA SER A 93 -3.92 8.80 7.80
C SER A 93 -3.59 9.05 6.32
N GLY A 94 -4.18 10.06 5.71
CA GLY A 94 -3.96 10.38 4.31
C GLY A 94 -4.85 11.51 3.81
N MET A 95 -4.77 11.82 2.52
CA MET A 95 -5.59 12.83 1.89
C MET A 95 -6.90 12.21 1.37
N LEU A 96 -8.03 12.88 1.63
CA LEU A 96 -9.32 12.52 1.04
C LEU A 96 -9.36 12.96 -0.43
N GLU A 97 -8.98 12.06 -1.34
CA GLU A 97 -8.88 12.36 -2.78
C GLU A 97 -10.26 12.46 -3.43
N ASN A 98 -11.19 11.58 -3.03
CA ASN A 98 -12.53 11.63 -3.57
C ASN A 98 -13.57 11.11 -2.60
N ARG A 99 -14.80 11.63 -2.71
CA ARG A 99 -15.99 11.18 -2.01
C ARG A 99 -17.04 10.77 -3.02
N TYR A 100 -17.59 9.58 -2.84
CA TYR A 100 -18.56 8.98 -3.76
C TYR A 100 -20.01 9.06 -3.25
N VAL A 101 -20.20 9.67 -2.07
CA VAL A 101 -21.47 9.75 -1.38
C VAL A 101 -21.81 11.19 -1.05
N GLU A 102 -23.12 11.49 -1.04
CA GLU A 102 -23.67 12.81 -0.72
C GLU A 102 -24.61 12.73 0.48
N LEU A 103 -24.90 13.88 1.10
CA LEU A 103 -25.89 13.96 2.16
C LEU A 103 -27.24 13.40 1.70
N GLY A 104 -27.83 12.53 2.51
CA GLY A 104 -29.09 11.87 2.19
C GLY A 104 -28.98 10.63 1.32
N SER A 105 -27.81 10.31 0.76
CA SER A 105 -27.58 9.07 0.00
C SER A 105 -27.93 7.84 0.81
N HIS A 106 -28.50 6.84 0.15
CA HIS A 106 -28.69 5.51 0.73
C HIS A 106 -27.44 4.68 0.40
N LEU A 107 -26.89 3.98 1.39
CA LEU A 107 -25.71 3.14 1.23
C LEU A 107 -26.06 1.70 1.56
N GLU A 108 -25.58 0.80 0.74
CA GLU A 108 -25.62 -0.63 0.95
C GLU A 108 -24.22 -1.15 1.35
N LYS A 109 -24.20 -2.36 1.89
CA LYS A 109 -22.94 -3.01 2.24
C LYS A 109 -22.14 -3.34 0.98
N GLY A 110 -20.94 -2.75 0.85
CA GLY A 110 -20.07 -2.91 -0.33
C GLY A 110 -19.97 -1.66 -1.20
N ASP A 111 -20.78 -0.63 -0.93
CA ASP A 111 -20.69 0.63 -1.66
C ASP A 111 -19.37 1.37 -1.40
N LYS A 112 -18.87 2.03 -2.44
CA LYS A 112 -17.70 2.91 -2.33
C LYS A 112 -18.11 4.21 -1.65
N VAL A 113 -17.45 4.57 -0.57
CA VAL A 113 -17.73 5.78 0.21
C VAL A 113 -16.74 6.89 -0.11
N ALA A 114 -15.45 6.60 -0.03
CA ALA A 114 -14.37 7.56 -0.21
C ALA A 114 -13.11 6.89 -0.76
N LEU A 115 -12.24 7.69 -1.35
CA LEU A 115 -10.88 7.32 -1.71
C LEU A 115 -9.91 8.14 -0.87
N ILE A 116 -9.12 7.46 -0.04
CA ILE A 116 -8.07 8.06 0.76
C ILE A 116 -6.74 7.58 0.23
N ILE A 117 -5.80 8.49 0.07
CA ILE A 117 -4.46 8.22 -0.43
C ILE A 117 -3.45 8.48 0.69
N ASP A 118 -2.65 7.48 1.00
CA ASP A 118 -1.46 7.64 1.83
C ASP A 118 -0.35 8.20 0.93
N GLU A 119 -0.02 9.48 1.15
CA GLU A 119 1.00 10.20 0.39
C GLU A 119 2.39 10.11 1.03
N SER A 120 2.52 9.47 2.19
CA SER A 120 3.80 9.38 2.92
C SER A 120 4.90 8.66 2.13
N THR A 121 4.51 7.81 1.20
CA THR A 121 5.43 7.14 0.29
C THR A 121 4.86 7.06 -1.11
N VAL A 122 5.71 7.24 -2.12
CA VAL A 122 5.35 7.02 -3.51
C VAL A 122 6.14 5.86 -4.10
N LYS A 123 5.54 5.20 -5.08
CA LYS A 123 6.14 4.09 -5.78
C LYS A 123 6.60 4.56 -7.16
N ALA A 124 7.91 4.58 -7.38
CA ALA A 124 8.50 4.86 -8.67
C ALA A 124 8.55 3.56 -9.48
N VAL A 125 7.85 3.53 -10.61
CA VAL A 125 7.76 2.36 -11.49
C VAL A 125 8.56 2.61 -12.76
N GLY A 126 9.38 1.64 -13.14
CA GLY A 126 10.16 1.69 -14.38
C GLY A 126 10.25 0.32 -15.04
N TYR A 127 10.86 0.32 -16.23
CA TYR A 127 11.10 -0.87 -17.01
C TYR A 127 12.56 -0.92 -17.44
N VAL A 128 13.19 -2.06 -17.27
CA VAL A 128 14.58 -2.29 -17.64
C VAL A 128 14.70 -3.43 -18.62
N SER A 129 15.75 -3.42 -19.45
CA SER A 129 16.02 -4.52 -20.38
C SER A 129 16.36 -5.81 -19.63
N GLN A 130 16.18 -6.96 -20.27
CA GLN A 130 16.58 -8.26 -19.74
C GLN A 130 18.05 -8.29 -19.31
N GLN A 131 18.91 -7.65 -20.07
CA GLN A 131 20.35 -7.61 -19.79
C GLN A 131 20.64 -6.80 -18.51
N SER A 132 19.94 -5.69 -18.31
CA SER A 132 20.10 -4.84 -17.11
C SER A 132 19.45 -5.47 -15.87
N ALA A 133 18.32 -6.16 -16.02
CA ALA A 133 17.59 -6.78 -14.91
C ALA A 133 18.45 -7.76 -14.12
N GLY A 134 19.31 -8.53 -14.80
CA GLY A 134 20.22 -9.49 -14.17
C GLY A 134 21.34 -8.86 -13.32
N GLN A 135 21.53 -7.54 -13.40
CA GLN A 135 22.54 -6.80 -12.64
C GLN A 135 21.93 -6.05 -11.45
N LEU A 136 20.61 -6.03 -11.34
CA LEU A 136 19.92 -5.33 -10.27
C LEU A 136 19.76 -6.22 -9.04
N LEU A 137 19.88 -5.60 -7.87
CA LEU A 137 19.66 -6.23 -6.57
C LEU A 137 18.63 -5.43 -5.79
N LEU A 138 17.75 -6.12 -5.07
CA LEU A 138 16.84 -5.48 -4.13
C LEU A 138 17.64 -4.70 -3.06
N GLY A 139 17.13 -3.56 -2.63
CA GLY A 139 17.80 -2.68 -1.69
C GLY A 139 18.76 -1.67 -2.33
N GLN A 140 19.00 -1.72 -3.65
CA GLN A 140 19.83 -0.73 -4.33
C GLN A 140 19.18 0.65 -4.31
N GLN A 141 20.01 1.69 -4.18
CA GLN A 141 19.58 3.08 -4.30
C GLN A 141 19.18 3.40 -5.75
N VAL A 142 18.05 4.04 -5.89
CA VAL A 142 17.48 4.50 -7.15
C VAL A 142 17.43 6.02 -7.13
N HIS A 143 18.07 6.67 -8.10
CA HIS A 143 17.95 8.10 -8.33
C HIS A 143 16.81 8.38 -9.27
N ILE A 144 15.95 9.29 -8.87
CA ILE A 144 14.71 9.65 -9.57
C ILE A 144 14.80 11.12 -9.95
N ARG A 145 14.57 11.42 -11.21
CA ARG A 145 14.45 12.78 -11.71
C ARG A 145 13.09 12.98 -12.34
N LEU A 146 12.36 13.97 -11.85
CA LEU A 146 11.09 14.39 -12.42
C LEU A 146 11.34 15.27 -13.67
N LEU A 147 10.30 15.43 -14.50
CA LEU A 147 10.40 16.26 -15.72
C LEU A 147 10.61 17.75 -15.42
N ASP A 148 10.18 18.22 -14.25
CA ASP A 148 10.37 19.60 -13.77
C ASP A 148 11.78 19.85 -13.20
N GLY A 149 12.65 18.84 -13.19
CA GLY A 149 14.03 18.91 -12.71
C GLY A 149 14.21 18.58 -11.23
N ARG A 150 13.15 18.38 -10.47
CA ARG A 150 13.25 17.90 -9.08
C ARG A 150 13.86 16.51 -9.06
N GLU A 151 14.63 16.24 -8.01
CA GLU A 151 15.28 14.95 -7.79
C GLU A 151 14.84 14.34 -6.47
N ALA A 152 14.72 13.03 -6.47
CA ALA A 152 14.45 12.23 -5.29
C ALA A 152 15.29 10.95 -5.34
N SER A 153 15.41 10.29 -4.22
CA SER A 153 16.04 8.98 -4.14
C SER A 153 15.11 7.99 -3.45
N GLY A 154 15.25 6.74 -3.83
CA GLY A 154 14.44 5.67 -3.26
C GLY A 154 15.24 4.38 -3.23
N GLU A 155 14.61 3.33 -2.75
CA GLU A 155 15.17 1.99 -2.65
C GLU A 155 14.44 1.04 -3.59
N LEU A 156 15.17 0.23 -4.35
CA LEU A 156 14.60 -0.79 -5.23
C LEU A 156 13.98 -1.91 -4.40
N THR A 157 12.65 -2.00 -4.42
CA THR A 157 11.89 -2.94 -3.60
C THR A 157 11.32 -4.12 -4.38
N TYR A 158 11.25 -4.00 -5.70
CA TYR A 158 10.68 -5.06 -6.53
C TYR A 158 11.34 -5.11 -7.91
N ILE A 159 11.63 -6.32 -8.35
CA ILE A 159 12.06 -6.66 -9.70
C ILE A 159 11.15 -7.78 -10.18
N SER A 160 10.44 -7.60 -11.30
CA SER A 160 9.58 -8.65 -11.85
C SER A 160 10.40 -9.88 -12.23
N SER A 161 9.91 -11.05 -11.89
CA SER A 161 10.47 -12.33 -12.35
C SER A 161 10.00 -12.72 -13.75
N VAL A 162 9.02 -11.99 -14.30
CA VAL A 162 8.46 -12.26 -15.63
C VAL A 162 8.64 -11.01 -16.49
N GLY A 163 9.32 -11.16 -17.61
CA GLY A 163 9.44 -10.10 -18.62
C GLY A 163 8.17 -9.94 -19.43
N ASP A 164 7.91 -8.72 -19.87
CA ASP A 164 6.86 -8.43 -20.83
C ASP A 164 7.23 -9.06 -22.19
N PRO A 165 6.38 -9.93 -22.78
CA PRO A 165 6.72 -10.68 -23.99
C PRO A 165 6.80 -9.81 -25.25
N GLN A 166 6.22 -8.60 -25.24
CA GLN A 166 6.24 -7.69 -26.39
C GLN A 166 7.47 -6.77 -26.38
N THR A 167 7.84 -6.28 -25.20
CA THR A 167 8.92 -5.31 -25.04
C THR A 167 10.23 -5.93 -24.55
N HIS A 168 10.21 -7.20 -24.12
CA HIS A 168 11.34 -7.90 -23.47
C HIS A 168 11.93 -7.10 -22.28
N SER A 169 11.07 -6.38 -21.58
CA SER A 169 11.46 -5.56 -20.44
C SER A 169 10.91 -6.15 -19.13
N PHE A 170 11.59 -5.86 -18.03
CA PHE A 170 11.21 -6.27 -16.69
C PHE A 170 10.77 -5.05 -15.91
N ARG A 171 9.62 -5.14 -15.27
CA ARG A 171 9.11 -4.10 -14.40
C ARG A 171 9.91 -4.06 -13.10
N ILE A 172 10.29 -2.87 -12.70
CA ILE A 172 10.94 -2.58 -11.41
C ILE A 172 10.13 -1.55 -10.64
N GLU A 173 10.18 -1.63 -9.30
CA GLU A 173 9.56 -0.65 -8.44
C GLU A 173 10.54 -0.22 -7.35
N ALA A 174 10.64 1.08 -7.15
CA ALA A 174 11.39 1.66 -6.05
C ALA A 174 10.43 2.39 -5.11
N LYS A 175 10.63 2.22 -3.81
CA LYS A 175 9.92 2.96 -2.77
C LYS A 175 10.67 4.27 -2.53
N VAL A 176 9.93 5.37 -2.54
CA VAL A 176 10.43 6.72 -2.31
C VAL A 176 9.69 7.30 -1.12
N ASP A 177 10.41 7.83 -0.17
CA ASP A 177 9.83 8.58 0.94
C ASP A 177 9.31 9.94 0.43
N ASN A 178 8.10 10.30 0.84
CA ASN A 178 7.40 11.50 0.42
C ASN A 178 6.72 12.19 1.62
N THR A 179 7.34 12.12 2.78
CA THR A 179 6.79 12.72 4.02
C THR A 179 6.62 14.22 3.93
N ASP A 180 7.32 14.88 3.00
CA ASP A 180 7.18 16.31 2.69
C ASP A 180 6.03 16.61 1.70
N GLY A 181 5.38 15.58 1.14
CA GLY A 181 4.27 15.71 0.18
C GLY A 181 4.65 16.34 -1.17
N MET A 182 5.96 16.41 -1.49
CA MET A 182 6.43 17.09 -2.70
C MET A 182 6.28 16.27 -3.98
N LEU A 183 6.06 14.97 -3.88
CA LEU A 183 5.96 14.06 -5.01
C LEU A 183 4.51 13.67 -5.27
N ASN A 184 4.01 14.01 -6.45
CA ASN A 184 2.67 13.62 -6.88
C ASN A 184 2.71 12.27 -7.61
N ALA A 185 1.73 11.42 -7.38
CA ALA A 185 1.54 10.21 -8.17
C ALA A 185 1.08 10.52 -9.60
N GLY A 186 1.32 9.60 -10.55
CA GLY A 186 0.89 9.72 -11.95
C GLY A 186 1.78 10.60 -12.83
N VAL A 187 2.92 11.07 -12.32
CA VAL A 187 3.87 11.86 -13.10
C VAL A 187 4.92 10.99 -13.79
N SER A 188 5.44 11.46 -14.93
CA SER A 188 6.54 10.79 -15.63
C SER A 188 7.88 11.12 -14.96
N ILE A 189 8.71 10.09 -14.82
CA ILE A 189 9.99 10.18 -14.14
C ILE A 189 11.09 9.47 -14.93
N LYS A 190 12.34 9.84 -14.68
CA LYS A 190 13.53 9.10 -15.13
C LYS A 190 14.14 8.40 -13.92
N LEU A 191 14.32 7.07 -14.02
CA LEU A 191 15.01 6.27 -13.01
C LEU A 191 16.45 6.02 -13.44
N SER A 192 17.39 6.16 -12.51
CA SER A 192 18.80 5.82 -12.71
C SER A 192 19.27 4.94 -11.55
N ILE A 193 19.80 3.77 -11.87
CA ILE A 193 20.27 2.79 -10.89
C ILE A 193 21.73 2.50 -11.20
N THR A 194 22.58 2.64 -10.19
CA THR A 194 24.03 2.36 -10.35
C THR A 194 24.22 0.84 -10.21
N THR A 195 24.65 0.19 -11.30
CA THR A 195 24.86 -1.27 -11.34
C THR A 195 26.30 -1.67 -11.04
N GLY A 196 27.25 -0.72 -11.05
CA GLY A 196 28.65 -0.98 -10.75
C GLY A 196 29.51 0.26 -10.96
N TYR A 197 30.77 0.14 -10.57
CA TYR A 197 31.80 1.17 -10.79
C TYR A 197 32.95 0.53 -11.54
N GLU A 198 33.42 1.20 -12.59
CA GLU A 198 34.63 0.80 -13.30
C GLU A 198 35.63 1.98 -13.30
N THR A 199 36.89 1.69 -13.09
CA THR A 199 37.93 2.72 -13.24
C THR A 199 38.18 2.95 -14.70
N ALA A 200 38.01 4.20 -15.15
CA ALA A 200 38.21 4.58 -16.54
C ALA A 200 38.97 5.89 -16.66
N HIS A 201 39.65 6.09 -17.81
CA HIS A 201 40.26 7.33 -18.13
C HIS A 201 39.39 8.12 -19.11
N PHE A 202 39.16 9.39 -18.80
CA PHE A 202 38.46 10.29 -19.71
C PHE A 202 39.42 10.79 -20.78
N VAL A 203 39.13 10.46 -22.03
CA VAL A 203 39.92 10.90 -23.18
C VAL A 203 39.02 11.57 -24.22
N SER A 204 39.57 12.58 -24.92
CA SER A 204 38.83 13.21 -26.02
C SER A 204 38.57 12.21 -27.14
N PRO A 205 37.38 12.19 -27.75
CA PRO A 205 37.12 11.36 -28.94
C PRO A 205 38.09 11.61 -30.10
N ALA A 206 38.69 12.77 -30.15
CA ALA A 206 39.68 13.14 -31.20
C ALA A 206 40.97 12.31 -31.16
N VAL A 207 41.30 11.65 -30.04
CA VAL A 207 42.50 10.80 -29.91
C VAL A 207 42.22 9.32 -30.25
N LEU A 208 40.96 8.97 -30.52
CA LEU A 208 40.60 7.63 -30.93
C LEU A 208 41.12 7.33 -32.33
N SER A 209 41.66 6.13 -32.49
CA SER A 209 42.14 5.65 -33.79
C SER A 209 41.77 4.16 -33.95
N LEU A 210 41.75 3.72 -35.21
CA LEU A 210 41.60 2.31 -35.56
C LEU A 210 42.96 1.70 -35.85
N ASN A 211 43.17 0.48 -35.45
CA ASN A 211 44.30 -0.32 -35.94
C ASN A 211 43.96 -0.98 -37.30
N THR A 212 44.91 -1.69 -37.83
CA THR A 212 44.74 -2.42 -39.12
C THR A 212 43.72 -3.55 -39.03
N SER A 213 43.37 -4.03 -37.86
CA SER A 213 42.35 -5.02 -37.60
C SER A 213 40.95 -4.43 -37.38
N GLY A 214 40.79 -3.08 -37.40
CA GLY A 214 39.51 -2.40 -37.18
C GLY A 214 39.17 -2.20 -35.72
N GLU A 215 40.05 -2.48 -34.74
CA GLU A 215 39.81 -2.26 -33.33
C GLU A 215 40.01 -0.81 -32.93
N VAL A 216 39.14 -0.28 -32.09
CA VAL A 216 39.24 1.09 -31.56
C VAL A 216 40.28 1.12 -30.43
N GLY A 217 41.15 2.13 -30.47
CA GLY A 217 42.17 2.32 -29.45
C GLY A 217 42.73 3.72 -29.45
N ILE A 218 43.72 3.95 -28.59
CA ILE A 218 44.52 5.17 -28.53
C ILE A 218 45.99 4.87 -28.87
N LYS A 219 46.66 5.82 -29.48
CA LYS A 219 48.09 5.74 -29.74
C LYS A 219 48.86 6.54 -28.70
N SER A 220 49.83 5.93 -28.06
CA SER A 220 50.79 6.62 -27.19
C SER A 220 52.17 6.57 -27.78
N VAL A 221 52.99 7.55 -27.43
CA VAL A 221 54.41 7.59 -27.80
C VAL A 221 55.23 7.41 -26.56
N ASN A 222 56.13 6.44 -26.55
CA ASN A 222 57.03 6.20 -25.43
C ASN A 222 58.26 7.12 -25.47
N GLN A 223 59.11 7.05 -24.46
CA GLN A 223 60.32 7.87 -24.35
C GLN A 223 61.34 7.67 -25.51
N ASN A 224 61.23 6.54 -26.20
CA ASN A 224 62.06 6.20 -27.35
C ASN A 224 61.43 6.60 -28.69
N SER A 225 60.39 7.47 -28.69
CA SER A 225 59.60 7.89 -29.86
C SER A 225 58.93 6.77 -30.63
N ILE A 226 58.68 5.63 -29.99
CA ILE A 226 57.94 4.51 -30.57
C ILE A 226 56.45 4.66 -30.27
N VAL A 227 55.65 4.52 -31.33
CA VAL A 227 54.18 4.58 -31.22
C VAL A 227 53.63 3.22 -30.81
N ASN A 228 52.94 3.17 -29.68
CA ASN A 228 52.22 2.00 -29.19
C ASN A 228 50.69 2.20 -29.34
N PHE A 229 50.02 1.19 -29.84
CA PHE A 229 48.57 1.14 -29.90
C PHE A 229 48.01 0.42 -28.68
N HIS A 230 47.06 1.06 -27.99
CA HIS A 230 46.37 0.48 -26.84
C HIS A 230 44.89 0.30 -27.21
N PRO A 231 44.43 -0.95 -27.39
CA PRO A 231 43.00 -1.20 -27.59
C PRO A 231 42.23 -0.75 -26.35
N ILE A 232 41.08 -0.14 -26.54
CA ILE A 232 40.25 0.37 -25.46
C ILE A 232 38.84 -0.15 -25.60
N LYS A 233 38.15 -0.30 -24.44
CA LYS A 233 36.72 -0.54 -24.37
C LYS A 233 36.03 0.79 -23.99
N LEU A 234 35.13 1.24 -24.85
CA LEU A 234 34.32 2.43 -24.54
C LEU A 234 33.27 2.08 -23.51
N LEU A 235 33.25 2.82 -22.41
CA LEU A 235 32.19 2.79 -21.43
C LEU A 235 31.10 3.80 -21.83
N ARG A 236 29.85 3.43 -21.69
CA ARG A 236 28.70 4.29 -22.00
C ARG A 236 28.09 4.83 -20.72
#